data_bc3a0ee3e6f546c670d3456f5b261fa3
#
_entry.id   bc3a0ee3e6f546c670d3456f5b261fa3
#
_cell.length_a   1.000
_cell.length_b   1.000
_cell.length_c   1.000
_cell.angle_alpha   90.00
_cell.angle_beta   90.00
_cell.angle_gamma   90.00
#
_symmetry.space_group_name_H-M   'P 1'
#
loop_
_entity.id
_entity.type
_entity.pdbx_description
1 polymer ?
#
loop_
_entity_poly.entity_id
_entity_poly.type
_entity_poly.pdbx_seq_one_letter_code
_entity_poly.pdbx_strand_id
1 'polypeptide(L)'
;MARIFITGSTDGLGLAAARSLLNKGHEVVLHARSTERASALTDLSSQVAGVVVGDLRSATETHRIAEQVNAIGRMDAVIHNAGIYTQQSRGSTPEGHAGILAVNTLAPFMLTALMERPDRLVYLSSGLHRSGEGSLGDLDWTERPWNPARAYAESKLHVVALAFFLARRWPQVLSNAVDPGWARTRMGGASAPVDIHTGQLTQSWLAVSTEPAAMVTGRYWHHLRPELPAAEAMDLAFQDNMVIRLQELTGVVLPGGRRC
;
A
#
# COMPACT_ATOMS: atom_id res chain seq x y z
N MET A 1 -6.47 6.20 21.09
CA MET A 1 -6.30 7.10 19.94
C MET A 1 -5.04 6.64 19.23
N ALA A 2 -5.05 6.49 17.91
CA ALA A 2 -3.91 6.06 17.11
C ALA A 2 -3.67 7.09 16.00
N ARG A 3 -2.42 7.22 15.52
CA ARG A 3 -2.03 8.07 14.39
C ARG A 3 -1.79 7.20 13.15
N ILE A 4 -2.52 7.46 12.08
CA ILE A 4 -2.54 6.63 10.89
C ILE A 4 -2.14 7.43 9.65
N PHE A 5 -1.16 6.94 8.91
CA PHE A 5 -0.82 7.45 7.59
C PHE A 5 -1.50 6.63 6.50
N ILE A 6 -2.10 7.30 5.50
CA ILE A 6 -2.83 6.63 4.41
C ILE A 6 -2.34 7.17 3.07
N THR A 7 -1.72 6.33 2.25
CA THR A 7 -1.32 6.73 0.90
C THR A 7 -2.52 6.82 -0.05
N GLY A 8 -2.53 7.82 -0.94
CA GLY A 8 -3.62 8.01 -1.92
C GLY A 8 -4.97 8.30 -1.27
N SER A 9 -5.00 9.14 -0.26
CA SER A 9 -6.18 9.41 0.57
C SER A 9 -6.99 10.66 0.18
N THR A 10 -6.76 11.20 -1.03
CA THR A 10 -7.55 12.34 -1.55
C THR A 10 -8.82 11.92 -2.28
N ASP A 11 -9.04 10.61 -2.49
CA ASP A 11 -10.17 10.09 -3.26
C ASP A 11 -10.44 8.62 -2.89
N GLY A 12 -11.59 8.09 -3.33
CA GLY A 12 -11.93 6.67 -3.29
C GLY A 12 -11.83 6.03 -1.91
N LEU A 13 -11.26 4.82 -1.86
CA LEU A 13 -11.16 4.02 -0.64
C LEU A 13 -10.27 4.67 0.42
N GLY A 14 -9.19 5.35 0.01
CA GLY A 14 -8.28 6.02 0.95
C GLY A 14 -8.96 7.18 1.66
N LEU A 15 -9.74 8.00 0.95
CA LEU A 15 -10.50 9.09 1.55
C LEU A 15 -11.62 8.56 2.46
N ALA A 16 -12.30 7.50 2.04
CA ALA A 16 -13.34 6.86 2.85
C ALA A 16 -12.77 6.26 4.15
N ALA A 17 -11.61 5.63 4.08
CA ALA A 17 -10.89 5.12 5.25
C ALA A 17 -10.47 6.27 6.19
N ALA A 18 -9.93 7.36 5.64
CA ALA A 18 -9.57 8.53 6.42
C ALA A 18 -10.75 9.11 7.19
N ARG A 19 -11.88 9.35 6.51
CA ARG A 19 -13.12 9.84 7.16
C ARG A 19 -13.63 8.87 8.23
N SER A 20 -13.60 7.57 7.96
CA SER A 20 -14.01 6.55 8.93
C SER A 20 -13.16 6.56 10.19
N LEU A 21 -11.84 6.72 10.05
CA LEU A 21 -10.89 6.76 11.17
C LEU A 21 -11.01 8.07 11.97
N LEU A 22 -11.15 9.21 11.29
CA LEU A 22 -11.39 10.52 11.93
C LEU A 22 -12.68 10.49 12.76
N ASN A 23 -13.77 9.95 12.21
CA ASN A 23 -15.06 9.81 12.93
C ASN A 23 -14.97 8.91 14.17
N LYS A 24 -13.98 8.03 14.24
CA LYS A 24 -13.68 7.19 15.41
C LYS A 24 -12.71 7.85 16.40
N GLY A 25 -12.31 9.10 16.16
CA GLY A 25 -11.43 9.87 17.05
C GLY A 25 -9.95 9.52 16.90
N HIS A 26 -9.52 9.00 15.77
CA HIS A 26 -8.10 8.76 15.46
C HIS A 26 -7.48 9.96 14.75
N GLU A 27 -6.17 10.13 14.86
CA GLU A 27 -5.38 11.09 14.09
C GLU A 27 -5.04 10.51 12.71
N VAL A 28 -5.29 11.24 11.64
CA VAL A 28 -5.00 10.79 10.28
C VAL A 28 -4.06 11.75 9.58
N VAL A 29 -3.01 11.22 8.97
CA VAL A 29 -2.13 11.92 8.03
C VAL A 29 -2.53 11.49 6.63
N LEU A 30 -2.89 12.46 5.79
CA LEU A 30 -3.30 12.24 4.41
C LEU A 30 -2.12 12.34 3.45
N HIS A 31 -2.20 11.66 2.32
CA HIS A 31 -1.27 11.80 1.21
C HIS A 31 -1.99 12.25 -0.06
N ALA A 32 -1.51 13.35 -0.63
CA ALA A 32 -1.93 13.89 -1.92
C ALA A 32 -0.78 13.80 -2.94
N ARG A 33 -1.12 13.44 -4.19
CA ARG A 33 -0.13 13.38 -5.28
C ARG A 33 0.41 14.75 -5.68
N SER A 34 -0.35 15.81 -5.45
CA SER A 34 0.04 17.19 -5.77
C SER A 34 -0.62 18.18 -4.83
N THR A 35 -0.12 19.41 -4.82
CA THR A 35 -0.68 20.54 -4.03
C THR A 35 -2.12 20.85 -4.40
N GLU A 36 -2.50 20.74 -5.67
CA GLU A 36 -3.88 20.97 -6.14
C GLU A 36 -4.83 19.91 -5.56
N ARG A 37 -4.35 18.65 -5.47
CA ARG A 37 -5.12 17.58 -4.84
C ARG A 37 -5.22 17.75 -3.32
N ALA A 38 -4.18 18.27 -2.68
CA ALA A 38 -4.19 18.60 -1.26
C ALA A 38 -5.17 19.74 -0.98
N SER A 39 -5.16 20.80 -1.80
CA SER A 39 -6.06 21.95 -1.66
C SER A 39 -7.55 21.60 -1.84
N ALA A 40 -7.86 20.51 -2.53
CA ALA A 40 -9.24 20.03 -2.67
C ALA A 40 -9.81 19.39 -1.39
N LEU A 41 -9.00 19.20 -0.34
CA LEU A 41 -9.39 18.57 0.94
C LEU A 41 -9.77 19.63 2.01
N THR A 42 -10.31 20.77 1.61
CA THR A 42 -10.60 21.90 2.52
C THR A 42 -11.51 21.52 3.70
N ASP A 43 -12.45 20.60 3.49
CA ASP A 43 -13.38 20.12 4.50
C ASP A 43 -12.71 19.22 5.57
N LEU A 44 -11.53 18.70 5.30
CA LEU A 44 -10.76 17.82 6.20
C LEU A 44 -9.51 18.50 6.77
N SER A 45 -9.04 19.60 6.19
CA SER A 45 -7.75 20.19 6.52
C SER A 45 -7.59 20.57 8.01
N SER A 46 -8.68 20.95 8.68
CA SER A 46 -8.70 21.26 10.12
C SER A 46 -8.89 20.05 11.03
N GLN A 47 -9.18 18.88 10.47
CA GLN A 47 -9.49 17.66 11.22
C GLN A 47 -8.34 16.64 11.18
N VAL A 48 -7.42 16.78 10.22
CA VAL A 48 -6.30 15.83 10.03
C VAL A 48 -5.04 16.29 10.74
N ALA A 49 -4.19 15.35 11.14
CA ALA A 49 -2.89 15.64 11.75
C ALA A 49 -1.88 16.24 10.76
N GLY A 50 -2.11 16.04 9.46
CA GLY A 50 -1.29 16.62 8.41
C GLY A 50 -1.67 16.11 7.02
N VAL A 51 -1.17 16.81 6.01
CA VAL A 51 -1.25 16.38 4.61
C VAL A 51 0.16 16.41 4.03
N VAL A 52 0.64 15.26 3.57
CA VAL A 52 1.93 15.13 2.88
C VAL A 52 1.72 15.08 1.37
N VAL A 53 2.63 15.68 0.63
CA VAL A 53 2.49 15.85 -0.82
C VAL A 53 3.69 15.25 -1.56
N GLY A 54 3.41 14.48 -2.62
CA GLY A 54 4.40 13.94 -3.55
C GLY A 54 3.82 12.88 -4.47
N ASP A 55 4.41 12.71 -5.65
CA ASP A 55 3.99 11.68 -6.60
C ASP A 55 4.75 10.38 -6.34
N LEU A 56 4.03 9.33 -5.96
CA LEU A 56 4.58 7.98 -5.74
C LEU A 56 5.16 7.31 -7.00
N ARG A 57 5.04 7.95 -8.15
CA ARG A 57 5.72 7.55 -9.39
C ARG A 57 7.20 7.95 -9.39
N SER A 58 7.61 8.88 -8.54
CA SER A 58 8.99 9.32 -8.38
C SER A 58 9.59 8.78 -7.09
N ALA A 59 10.73 8.11 -7.20
CA ALA A 59 11.48 7.64 -6.03
C ALA A 59 11.93 8.81 -5.15
N THR A 60 12.41 9.90 -5.77
CA THR A 60 12.81 11.13 -5.05
C THR A 60 11.65 11.72 -4.25
N GLU A 61 10.44 11.81 -4.84
CA GLU A 61 9.28 12.32 -4.12
C GLU A 61 8.79 11.34 -3.06
N THR A 62 8.90 10.02 -3.30
CA THR A 62 8.60 9.01 -2.29
C THR A 62 9.50 9.13 -1.06
N HIS A 63 10.80 9.41 -1.24
CA HIS A 63 11.71 9.76 -0.13
C HIS A 63 11.20 10.98 0.65
N ARG A 64 10.86 12.06 -0.04
CA ARG A 64 10.32 13.28 0.58
C ARG A 64 9.01 13.04 1.33
N ILE A 65 8.14 12.16 0.82
CA ILE A 65 6.92 11.76 1.54
C ILE A 65 7.29 11.10 2.88
N ALA A 66 8.25 10.16 2.87
CA ALA A 66 8.70 9.51 4.10
C ALA A 66 9.30 10.53 5.10
N GLU A 67 10.09 11.50 4.64
CA GLU A 67 10.63 12.59 5.46
C GLU A 67 9.52 13.45 6.06
N GLN A 68 8.51 13.85 5.27
CA GLN A 68 7.36 14.61 5.75
C GLN A 68 6.57 13.85 6.82
N VAL A 69 6.35 12.54 6.61
CA VAL A 69 5.65 11.69 7.60
C VAL A 69 6.46 11.59 8.88
N ASN A 70 7.76 11.32 8.79
CA ASN A 70 8.64 11.23 9.96
C ASN A 70 8.73 12.57 10.73
N ALA A 71 8.66 13.71 10.03
CA ALA A 71 8.63 15.02 10.66
C ALA A 71 7.34 15.29 11.45
N ILE A 72 6.20 14.68 11.06
CA ILE A 72 4.95 14.72 11.84
C ILE A 72 5.08 13.84 13.10
N GLY A 73 5.88 12.79 13.03
CA GLY A 73 6.15 11.85 14.10
C GLY A 73 5.81 10.39 13.71
N ARG A 74 6.11 9.46 14.61
CA ARG A 74 5.86 8.04 14.39
C ARG A 74 4.37 7.76 14.18
N MET A 75 4.07 6.92 13.19
CA MET A 75 2.71 6.41 12.94
C MET A 75 2.46 5.11 13.71
N ASP A 76 1.27 4.94 14.27
CA ASP A 76 0.86 3.66 14.87
C ASP A 76 0.48 2.66 13.74
N ALA A 77 -0.11 3.16 12.67
CA ALA A 77 -0.45 2.35 11.50
C ALA A 77 -0.15 3.07 10.19
N VAL A 78 0.22 2.30 9.17
CA VAL A 78 0.36 2.78 7.79
C VAL A 78 -0.52 1.94 6.88
N ILE A 79 -1.36 2.61 6.10
CA ILE A 79 -2.20 2.00 5.07
C ILE A 79 -1.64 2.37 3.71
N HIS A 80 -0.99 1.42 3.05
CA HIS A 80 -0.54 1.51 1.67
C HIS A 80 -1.73 1.29 0.73
N ASN A 81 -2.56 2.33 0.60
CA ASN A 81 -3.80 2.28 -0.18
C ASN A 81 -3.61 2.76 -1.62
N ALA A 82 -2.62 3.62 -1.89
CA ALA A 82 -2.38 4.13 -3.24
C ALA A 82 -2.16 3.00 -4.25
N GLY A 83 -2.74 3.14 -5.42
CA GLY A 83 -2.55 2.20 -6.51
C GLY A 83 -3.09 2.76 -7.81
N ILE A 84 -2.55 2.26 -8.92
CA ILE A 84 -3.03 2.53 -10.27
C ILE A 84 -3.28 1.21 -10.98
N TYR A 85 -4.27 1.17 -11.88
CA TYR A 85 -4.66 -0.06 -12.58
C TYR A 85 -4.36 0.01 -14.07
N THR A 86 -5.11 0.80 -14.83
CA THR A 86 -5.00 0.81 -16.28
C THR A 86 -4.03 1.86 -16.77
N GLN A 87 -2.98 1.41 -17.45
CA GLN A 87 -2.13 2.24 -18.31
C GLN A 87 -2.05 1.58 -19.68
N GLN A 88 -2.47 2.27 -20.72
CA GLN A 88 -2.43 1.74 -22.10
C GLN A 88 -1.02 1.40 -22.56
N SER A 89 -0.01 2.10 -22.05
CA SER A 89 1.41 1.83 -22.28
C SER A 89 2.13 1.61 -20.97
N ARG A 90 3.32 0.99 -21.02
CA ARG A 90 4.21 0.83 -19.88
C ARG A 90 4.51 2.18 -19.21
N GLY A 91 4.65 3.21 -20.01
CA GLY A 91 5.14 4.51 -19.55
C GLY A 91 6.56 4.41 -18.98
N SER A 92 7.04 5.52 -18.43
CA SER A 92 8.31 5.55 -17.70
C SER A 92 8.21 6.59 -16.58
N THR A 93 8.69 6.25 -15.40
CA THR A 93 8.90 7.21 -14.30
C THR A 93 10.19 7.99 -14.55
N PRO A 94 10.49 9.03 -13.75
CA PRO A 94 11.79 9.73 -13.84
C PRO A 94 12.99 8.77 -13.71
N GLU A 95 12.84 7.70 -12.93
CA GLU A 95 13.87 6.69 -12.69
C GLU A 95 13.85 5.54 -13.71
N GLY A 96 12.96 5.58 -14.72
CA GLY A 96 12.86 4.59 -15.79
C GLY A 96 11.91 3.42 -15.53
N HIS A 97 11.28 3.34 -14.37
CA HIS A 97 10.39 2.26 -14.00
C HIS A 97 9.00 2.34 -14.65
N ALA A 98 8.34 1.19 -14.82
CA ALA A 98 6.93 1.15 -15.18
C ALA A 98 6.08 1.81 -14.08
N GLY A 99 5.14 2.68 -14.47
CA GLY A 99 4.33 3.43 -13.52
C GLY A 99 3.54 2.53 -12.55
N ILE A 100 3.03 1.37 -13.02
CA ILE A 100 2.33 0.39 -12.18
C ILE A 100 3.28 -0.20 -11.12
N LEU A 101 4.50 -0.58 -11.52
CA LEU A 101 5.51 -1.08 -10.58
C LEU A 101 5.87 -0.01 -9.56
N ALA A 102 6.15 1.21 -10.00
CA ALA A 102 6.55 2.31 -9.14
C ALA A 102 5.51 2.59 -8.04
N VAL A 103 4.25 2.82 -8.43
CA VAL A 103 3.20 3.20 -7.47
C VAL A 103 2.73 2.02 -6.61
N ASN A 104 2.54 0.85 -7.22
CA ASN A 104 1.90 -0.26 -6.52
C ASN A 104 2.89 -1.12 -5.71
N THR A 105 4.18 -1.10 -6.05
CA THR A 105 5.19 -2.00 -5.44
C THR A 105 6.36 -1.24 -4.84
N LEU A 106 7.07 -0.42 -5.65
CA LEU A 106 8.29 0.26 -5.18
C LEU A 106 7.98 1.29 -4.09
N ALA A 107 6.95 2.12 -4.29
CA ALA A 107 6.60 3.13 -3.30
C ALA A 107 6.15 2.54 -1.94
N PRO A 108 5.27 1.53 -1.85
CA PRO A 108 4.99 0.84 -0.59
C PRO A 108 6.24 0.25 0.07
N PHE A 109 7.14 -0.36 -0.70
CA PHE A 109 8.40 -0.89 -0.21
C PHE A 109 9.29 0.22 0.37
N MET A 110 9.53 1.30 -0.40
CA MET A 110 10.37 2.43 0.01
C MET A 110 9.80 3.12 1.27
N LEU A 111 8.51 3.42 1.28
CA LEU A 111 7.86 4.05 2.45
C LEU A 111 7.98 3.16 3.69
N THR A 112 7.79 1.85 3.54
CA THR A 112 7.97 0.90 4.65
C THR A 112 9.39 0.91 5.19
N ALA A 113 10.39 1.04 4.32
CA ALA A 113 11.80 1.03 4.71
C ALA A 113 12.27 2.36 5.32
N LEU A 114 11.72 3.49 4.86
CA LEU A 114 12.21 4.84 5.17
C LEU A 114 11.47 5.52 6.33
N MET A 115 10.23 5.13 6.60
CA MET A 115 9.48 5.68 7.73
C MET A 115 9.89 5.01 9.05
N GLU A 116 9.69 5.74 10.16
CA GLU A 116 9.76 5.12 11.48
C GLU A 116 8.79 3.93 11.55
N ARG A 117 9.30 2.80 12.04
CA ARG A 117 8.55 1.53 12.03
C ARG A 117 7.25 1.65 12.82
N PRO A 118 6.09 1.45 12.15
CA PRO A 118 4.78 1.48 12.82
C PRO A 118 4.51 0.15 13.54
N ASP A 119 3.44 0.09 14.31
CA ASP A 119 2.96 -1.16 14.90
C ASP A 119 2.15 -1.98 13.89
N ARG A 120 1.58 -1.32 12.87
CA ARG A 120 0.69 -1.97 11.89
C ARG A 120 0.98 -1.51 10.47
N LEU A 121 1.00 -2.46 9.55
CA LEU A 121 1.13 -2.26 8.12
C LEU A 121 -0.03 -2.93 7.40
N VAL A 122 -0.75 -2.17 6.59
CA VAL A 122 -1.88 -2.66 5.80
C VAL A 122 -1.61 -2.37 4.32
N TYR A 123 -1.53 -3.41 3.51
CA TYR A 123 -1.24 -3.31 2.08
C TYR A 123 -2.48 -3.61 1.25
N LEU A 124 -2.96 -2.65 0.46
CA LEU A 124 -4.09 -2.90 -0.44
C LEU A 124 -3.64 -3.68 -1.67
N SER A 125 -4.12 -4.91 -1.73
CA SER A 125 -3.99 -5.82 -2.84
C SER A 125 -5.28 -5.85 -3.68
N SER A 126 -5.56 -6.97 -4.31
CA SER A 126 -6.74 -7.27 -5.13
C SER A 126 -6.85 -8.78 -5.31
N GLY A 127 -8.04 -9.32 -5.51
CA GLY A 127 -8.23 -10.72 -5.92
C GLY A 127 -7.46 -11.11 -7.18
N LEU A 128 -7.16 -10.12 -8.04
CA LEU A 128 -6.36 -10.33 -9.25
C LEU A 128 -4.90 -10.73 -8.98
N HIS A 129 -4.37 -10.58 -7.76
CA HIS A 129 -3.03 -11.06 -7.41
C HIS A 129 -2.85 -12.56 -7.68
N ARG A 130 -3.94 -13.34 -7.66
CA ARG A 130 -3.94 -14.79 -7.94
C ARG A 130 -3.63 -15.13 -9.40
N SER A 131 -3.75 -14.15 -10.31
CA SER A 131 -3.36 -14.28 -11.72
C SER A 131 -2.02 -13.61 -12.04
N GLY A 132 -1.32 -13.08 -11.03
CA GLY A 132 0.03 -12.57 -11.17
C GLY A 132 1.02 -13.71 -11.30
N GLU A 133 2.01 -13.55 -12.19
CA GLU A 133 3.11 -14.49 -12.31
C GLU A 133 4.25 -14.10 -11.37
N GLY A 134 4.80 -15.07 -10.66
CA GLY A 134 5.91 -14.89 -9.74
C GLY A 134 7.28 -14.71 -10.41
N SER A 135 7.33 -14.23 -11.65
CA SER A 135 8.60 -13.96 -12.34
C SER A 135 9.23 -12.66 -11.85
N LEU A 136 10.44 -12.75 -11.28
CA LEU A 136 11.19 -11.59 -10.80
C LEU A 136 12.25 -11.11 -11.80
N GLY A 137 12.41 -11.76 -12.95
CA GLY A 137 13.45 -11.43 -13.94
C GLY A 137 13.21 -10.11 -14.65
N ASP A 138 11.96 -9.78 -14.94
CA ASP A 138 11.57 -8.55 -15.66
C ASP A 138 10.39 -7.86 -14.95
N LEU A 139 10.62 -7.40 -13.72
CA LEU A 139 9.63 -6.66 -12.91
C LEU A 139 9.17 -5.38 -13.61
N ASP A 140 10.05 -4.76 -14.37
CA ASP A 140 9.81 -3.51 -15.07
C ASP A 140 9.18 -3.66 -16.45
N TRP A 141 8.94 -4.89 -16.92
CA TRP A 141 8.36 -5.11 -18.25
C TRP A 141 9.18 -4.47 -19.37
N THR A 142 10.49 -4.59 -19.31
CA THR A 142 11.42 -4.04 -20.30
C THR A 142 11.72 -5.03 -21.43
N GLU A 143 11.64 -6.32 -21.16
CA GLU A 143 11.96 -7.40 -22.10
C GLU A 143 10.72 -8.02 -22.74
N ARG A 144 9.62 -8.08 -22.04
CA ARG A 144 8.36 -8.68 -22.49
C ARG A 144 7.34 -7.62 -22.95
N PRO A 145 6.41 -7.98 -23.88
CA PRO A 145 5.36 -7.08 -24.35
C PRO A 145 4.50 -6.57 -23.19
N TRP A 146 4.23 -5.27 -23.17
CA TRP A 146 3.40 -4.65 -22.14
C TRP A 146 1.99 -5.24 -22.10
N ASN A 147 1.60 -5.69 -20.92
CA ASN A 147 0.23 -6.13 -20.63
C ASN A 147 -0.23 -5.50 -19.30
N PRO A 148 -1.10 -4.48 -19.34
CA PRO A 148 -1.48 -3.73 -18.14
C PRO A 148 -2.21 -4.57 -17.09
N ALA A 149 -3.01 -5.54 -17.49
CA ALA A 149 -3.75 -6.40 -16.56
C ALA A 149 -2.79 -7.34 -15.81
N ARG A 150 -1.82 -7.93 -16.51
CA ARG A 150 -0.80 -8.78 -15.89
C ARG A 150 0.15 -7.95 -15.01
N ALA A 151 0.62 -6.79 -15.49
CA ALA A 151 1.48 -5.91 -14.70
C ALA A 151 0.79 -5.48 -13.39
N TYR A 152 -0.51 -5.19 -13.44
CA TYR A 152 -1.29 -4.93 -12.24
C TYR A 152 -1.39 -6.16 -11.33
N ALA A 153 -1.76 -7.32 -11.86
CA ALA A 153 -1.88 -8.55 -11.09
C ALA A 153 -0.57 -8.91 -10.38
N GLU A 154 0.56 -8.82 -11.08
CA GLU A 154 1.90 -9.02 -10.52
C GLU A 154 2.21 -7.99 -9.43
N SER A 155 1.92 -6.70 -9.65
CA SER A 155 2.12 -5.68 -8.62
C SER A 155 1.31 -5.95 -7.35
N LYS A 156 0.12 -6.55 -7.48
CA LYS A 156 -0.72 -6.92 -6.35
C LYS A 156 -0.27 -8.22 -5.68
N LEU A 157 0.35 -9.13 -6.41
CA LEU A 157 1.07 -10.29 -5.86
C LEU A 157 2.28 -9.82 -5.02
N HIS A 158 3.06 -8.87 -5.53
CA HIS A 158 4.23 -8.34 -4.83
C HIS A 158 3.87 -7.72 -3.48
N VAL A 159 2.79 -6.95 -3.36
CA VAL A 159 2.43 -6.35 -2.06
C VAL A 159 1.88 -7.37 -1.07
N VAL A 160 1.23 -8.46 -1.54
CA VAL A 160 0.89 -9.57 -0.64
C VAL A 160 2.16 -10.25 -0.13
N ALA A 161 3.09 -10.59 -1.02
CA ALA A 161 4.37 -11.20 -0.64
C ALA A 161 5.19 -10.29 0.29
N LEU A 162 5.19 -8.97 0.06
CA LEU A 162 5.84 -8.00 0.94
C LEU A 162 5.21 -7.99 2.34
N ALA A 163 3.89 -8.00 2.43
CA ALA A 163 3.19 -8.06 3.72
C ALA A 163 3.56 -9.33 4.51
N PHE A 164 3.65 -10.47 3.84
CA PHE A 164 4.02 -11.76 4.45
C PHE A 164 5.51 -11.81 4.81
N PHE A 165 6.39 -11.27 3.96
CA PHE A 165 7.81 -11.12 4.28
C PHE A 165 8.00 -10.30 5.56
N LEU A 166 7.32 -9.15 5.68
CA LEU A 166 7.44 -8.27 6.84
C LEU A 166 6.86 -8.89 8.11
N ALA A 167 5.77 -9.64 8.01
CA ALA A 167 5.21 -10.41 9.13
C ALA A 167 6.24 -11.38 9.71
N ARG A 168 7.06 -11.99 8.87
CA ARG A 168 8.15 -12.88 9.26
C ARG A 168 9.39 -12.11 9.74
N ARG A 169 9.72 -11.00 9.09
CA ARG A 169 10.94 -10.21 9.36
C ARG A 169 10.80 -9.32 10.59
N TRP A 170 9.60 -8.82 10.84
CA TRP A 170 9.26 -7.93 11.96
C TRP A 170 8.07 -8.51 12.75
N PRO A 171 8.27 -9.58 13.53
CA PRO A 171 7.17 -10.31 14.17
C PRO A 171 6.37 -9.47 15.19
N GLN A 172 6.92 -8.34 15.63
CA GLN A 172 6.22 -7.37 16.48
C GLN A 172 5.32 -6.41 15.69
N VAL A 173 5.36 -6.41 14.36
CA VAL A 173 4.53 -5.57 13.49
C VAL A 173 3.40 -6.39 12.92
N LEU A 174 2.17 -5.91 13.03
CA LEU A 174 1.00 -6.55 12.43
C LEU A 174 0.92 -6.17 10.95
N SER A 175 1.57 -6.95 10.09
CA SER A 175 1.64 -6.72 8.65
C SER A 175 0.67 -7.64 7.92
N ASN A 176 -0.32 -7.05 7.22
CA ASN A 176 -1.38 -7.78 6.53
C ASN A 176 -1.70 -7.18 5.16
N ALA A 177 -2.20 -8.02 4.25
CA ALA A 177 -2.68 -7.61 2.94
C ALA A 177 -4.22 -7.65 2.89
N VAL A 178 -4.83 -6.73 2.12
CA VAL A 178 -6.28 -6.59 2.02
C VAL A 178 -6.71 -6.52 0.56
N ASP A 179 -7.70 -7.31 0.21
CA ASP A 179 -8.51 -7.15 -0.99
C ASP A 179 -9.77 -6.35 -0.63
N PRO A 180 -9.93 -5.14 -1.14
CA PRO A 180 -11.13 -4.34 -0.90
C PRO A 180 -12.35 -4.79 -1.72
N GLY A 181 -12.17 -5.80 -2.61
CA GLY A 181 -13.12 -6.13 -3.64
C GLY A 181 -13.13 -5.13 -4.80
N TRP A 182 -13.96 -5.39 -5.81
CA TRP A 182 -14.16 -4.45 -6.92
C TRP A 182 -15.09 -3.31 -6.47
N ALA A 183 -14.50 -2.22 -5.98
CA ALA A 183 -15.20 -1.12 -5.33
C ALA A 183 -15.50 0.05 -6.27
N ARG A 184 -16.64 0.74 -6.04
CA ARG A 184 -17.09 1.93 -6.81
C ARG A 184 -16.21 3.13 -6.53
N THR A 185 -15.07 3.15 -7.18
CA THR A 185 -14.10 4.25 -7.17
C THR A 185 -13.90 4.75 -8.60
N ARG A 186 -13.12 5.80 -8.78
CA ARG A 186 -12.70 6.22 -10.12
C ARG A 186 -11.99 5.09 -10.88
N MET A 187 -11.22 4.24 -10.18
CA MET A 187 -10.54 3.08 -10.75
C MET A 187 -11.50 1.95 -11.08
N GLY A 188 -12.44 1.64 -10.18
CA GLY A 188 -13.37 0.52 -10.36
C GLY A 188 -14.54 0.82 -11.30
N GLY A 189 -14.86 2.10 -11.49
CA GLY A 189 -16.01 2.52 -12.29
C GLY A 189 -17.35 2.41 -11.57
N ALA A 190 -18.40 2.95 -12.20
CA ALA A 190 -19.74 3.01 -11.61
C ALA A 190 -20.44 1.64 -11.51
N SER A 191 -20.05 0.68 -12.37
CA SER A 191 -20.60 -0.68 -12.39
C SER A 191 -20.02 -1.62 -11.34
N ALA A 192 -19.03 -1.18 -10.59
CA ALA A 192 -18.42 -2.01 -9.54
C ALA A 192 -19.48 -2.36 -8.46
N PRO A 193 -19.54 -3.65 -8.03
CA PRO A 193 -20.59 -4.12 -7.13
C PRO A 193 -20.38 -3.68 -5.68
N VAL A 194 -19.13 -3.50 -5.25
CA VAL A 194 -18.79 -3.17 -3.86
C VAL A 194 -18.92 -1.67 -3.65
N ASP A 195 -19.71 -1.25 -2.69
CA ASP A 195 -19.76 0.16 -2.29
C ASP A 195 -18.47 0.58 -1.57
N ILE A 196 -18.24 1.89 -1.55
CA ILE A 196 -16.99 2.45 -1.01
C ILE A 196 -16.83 2.22 0.49
N HIS A 197 -17.96 2.20 1.23
CA HIS A 197 -17.96 1.98 2.67
C HIS A 197 -17.52 0.54 2.99
N THR A 198 -18.08 -0.44 2.32
CA THR A 198 -17.70 -1.86 2.45
C THR A 198 -16.24 -2.07 2.04
N GLY A 199 -15.81 -1.49 0.92
CA GLY A 199 -14.46 -1.65 0.40
C GLY A 199 -13.35 -1.09 1.31
N GLN A 200 -13.62 -0.01 2.07
CA GLN A 200 -12.64 0.56 2.99
C GLN A 200 -12.61 -0.11 4.36
N LEU A 201 -13.65 -0.88 4.72
CA LEU A 201 -13.88 -1.32 6.10
C LEU A 201 -12.73 -2.16 6.67
N THR A 202 -12.24 -3.14 5.89
CA THR A 202 -11.19 -4.06 6.34
C THR A 202 -9.87 -3.35 6.62
N GLN A 203 -9.44 -2.44 5.75
CA GLN A 203 -8.19 -1.70 5.96
C GLN A 203 -8.26 -0.80 7.19
N SER A 204 -9.39 -0.13 7.41
CA SER A 204 -9.59 0.72 8.58
C SER A 204 -9.64 -0.10 9.87
N TRP A 205 -10.31 -1.25 9.84
CA TRP A 205 -10.40 -2.16 10.98
C TRP A 205 -9.04 -2.74 11.37
N LEU A 206 -8.24 -3.23 10.42
CA LEU A 206 -6.89 -3.74 10.67
C LEU A 206 -5.94 -2.65 11.20
N ALA A 207 -6.14 -1.40 10.81
CA ALA A 207 -5.29 -0.30 11.25
C ALA A 207 -5.45 0.04 12.74
N VAL A 208 -6.62 -0.17 13.35
CA VAL A 208 -6.90 0.35 14.70
C VAL A 208 -7.61 -0.62 15.66
N SER A 209 -8.23 -1.70 15.17
CA SER A 209 -9.02 -2.57 16.02
C SER A 209 -8.15 -3.33 17.02
N THR A 210 -8.65 -3.45 18.24
CA THR A 210 -8.06 -4.27 19.32
C THR A 210 -8.72 -5.64 19.45
N GLU A 211 -9.65 -5.97 18.55
CA GLU A 211 -10.26 -7.28 18.50
C GLU A 211 -9.19 -8.36 18.21
N PRO A 212 -9.26 -9.53 18.87
CA PRO A 212 -8.28 -10.60 18.67
C PRO A 212 -8.11 -10.98 17.20
N ALA A 213 -9.18 -10.93 16.40
CA ALA A 213 -9.14 -11.22 14.98
C ALA A 213 -8.29 -10.23 14.18
N ALA A 214 -8.19 -8.95 14.61
CA ALA A 214 -7.35 -7.94 13.98
C ALA A 214 -5.89 -7.97 14.45
N MET A 215 -5.63 -8.58 15.62
CA MET A 215 -4.31 -8.63 16.26
C MET A 215 -3.46 -9.78 15.73
N VAL A 216 -3.43 -9.92 14.40
CA VAL A 216 -2.70 -10.98 13.69
C VAL A 216 -1.78 -10.39 12.63
N THR A 217 -0.77 -11.16 12.25
CA THR A 217 0.20 -10.78 11.21
C THR A 217 0.28 -11.86 10.12
N GLY A 218 0.69 -11.50 8.91
CA GLY A 218 0.87 -12.44 7.80
C GLY A 218 -0.44 -13.04 7.32
N ARG A 219 -1.49 -12.22 7.19
CA ARG A 219 -2.79 -12.66 6.67
C ARG A 219 -3.18 -11.86 5.42
N TYR A 220 -3.93 -12.51 4.56
CA TYR A 220 -4.65 -11.90 3.45
C TYR A 220 -6.14 -11.85 3.79
N TRP A 221 -6.76 -10.70 3.62
CA TRP A 221 -8.11 -10.42 4.07
C TRP A 221 -9.01 -9.98 2.92
N HIS A 222 -10.23 -10.48 2.90
CA HIS A 222 -11.31 -9.99 2.04
C HIS A 222 -12.57 -9.79 2.88
N HIS A 223 -13.10 -8.56 2.92
CA HIS A 223 -14.31 -8.18 3.66
C HIS A 223 -14.35 -8.73 5.11
N LEU A 224 -13.32 -8.41 5.90
CA LEU A 224 -13.13 -8.83 7.29
C LEU A 224 -12.95 -10.37 7.49
N ARG A 225 -12.75 -11.11 6.42
CA ARG A 225 -12.51 -12.56 6.48
C ARG A 225 -11.10 -12.88 5.99
N PRO A 226 -10.34 -13.71 6.72
CA PRO A 226 -9.06 -14.18 6.22
C PRO A 226 -9.30 -15.19 5.10
N GLU A 227 -8.50 -15.07 4.04
CA GLU A 227 -8.48 -15.99 2.90
C GLU A 227 -7.06 -16.45 2.60
N LEU A 228 -6.93 -17.53 1.84
CA LEU A 228 -5.63 -17.95 1.29
C LEU A 228 -5.28 -17.05 0.10
N PRO A 229 -4.07 -16.45 0.07
CA PRO A 229 -3.59 -15.75 -1.11
C PRO A 229 -3.07 -16.75 -2.18
N ALA A 230 -2.48 -16.21 -3.27
CA ALA A 230 -1.70 -17.00 -4.21
C ALA A 230 -0.57 -17.74 -3.49
N ALA A 231 -0.27 -18.96 -3.93
CA ALA A 231 0.76 -19.81 -3.33
C ALA A 231 2.14 -19.13 -3.37
N GLU A 232 2.45 -18.44 -4.45
CA GLU A 232 3.69 -17.69 -4.65
C GLU A 232 3.90 -16.63 -3.55
N ALA A 233 2.84 -15.96 -3.12
CA ALA A 233 2.95 -14.96 -2.04
C ALA A 233 3.33 -15.59 -0.69
N MET A 234 3.08 -16.88 -0.50
CA MET A 234 3.44 -17.64 0.71
C MET A 234 4.81 -18.32 0.60
N ASP A 235 5.38 -18.40 -0.61
CA ASP A 235 6.70 -19.00 -0.84
C ASP A 235 7.80 -18.10 -0.26
N LEU A 236 8.59 -18.67 0.66
CA LEU A 236 9.63 -17.91 1.38
C LEU A 236 10.77 -17.48 0.45
N ALA A 237 11.14 -18.33 -0.52
CA ALA A 237 12.20 -18.00 -1.46
C ALA A 237 11.75 -16.89 -2.42
N PHE A 238 10.49 -16.92 -2.87
CA PHE A 238 9.92 -15.83 -3.65
C PHE A 238 9.92 -14.51 -2.88
N GLN A 239 9.49 -14.51 -1.62
CA GLN A 239 9.47 -13.32 -0.77
C GLN A 239 10.88 -12.72 -0.60
N ASP A 240 11.86 -13.57 -0.29
CA ASP A 240 13.24 -13.14 -0.04
C ASP A 240 13.89 -12.58 -1.33
N ASN A 241 13.75 -13.28 -2.44
CA ASN A 241 14.28 -12.84 -3.74
C ASN A 241 13.59 -11.57 -4.23
N MET A 242 12.28 -11.44 -4.05
CA MET A 242 11.54 -10.23 -4.39
C MET A 242 12.07 -9.02 -3.62
N VAL A 243 12.26 -9.13 -2.31
CA VAL A 243 12.78 -8.02 -1.51
C VAL A 243 14.20 -7.65 -1.93
N ILE A 244 15.06 -8.62 -2.27
CA ILE A 244 16.39 -8.34 -2.82
C ILE A 244 16.27 -7.51 -4.12
N ARG A 245 15.39 -7.92 -5.04
CA ARG A 245 15.15 -7.18 -6.29
C ARG A 245 14.61 -5.77 -6.05
N LEU A 246 13.70 -5.60 -5.09
CA LEU A 246 13.18 -4.27 -4.74
C LEU A 246 14.28 -3.36 -4.15
N GLN A 247 15.18 -3.91 -3.33
CA GLN A 247 16.34 -3.17 -2.81
C GLN A 247 17.29 -2.75 -3.94
N GLU A 248 17.54 -3.64 -4.90
CA GLU A 248 18.38 -3.33 -6.07
C GLU A 248 17.77 -2.22 -6.93
N LEU A 249 16.47 -2.29 -7.22
CA LEU A 249 15.77 -1.31 -8.05
C LEU A 249 15.65 0.07 -7.39
N THR A 250 15.51 0.11 -6.09
CA THR A 250 15.27 1.37 -5.35
C THR A 250 16.52 1.96 -4.69
N GLY A 251 17.58 1.16 -4.51
CA GLY A 251 18.71 1.53 -3.67
C GLY A 251 18.39 1.62 -2.17
N VAL A 252 17.16 1.27 -1.76
CA VAL A 252 16.70 1.35 -0.37
C VAL A 252 16.78 -0.01 0.29
N VAL A 253 17.39 -0.08 1.47
CA VAL A 253 17.53 -1.31 2.24
C VAL A 253 16.52 -1.34 3.38
N LEU A 254 15.78 -2.44 3.51
CA LEU A 254 14.88 -2.63 4.66
C LEU A 254 15.68 -2.72 5.95
N PRO A 255 15.32 -1.93 6.97
CA PRO A 255 15.97 -2.03 8.28
C PRO A 255 15.89 -3.45 8.85
N GLY A 256 16.96 -3.90 9.48
CA GLY A 256 16.99 -5.19 10.17
C GLY A 256 15.86 -5.32 11.20
N GLY A 257 15.40 -6.54 11.47
CA GLY A 257 14.64 -6.81 12.68
C GLY A 257 15.48 -6.39 13.88
N ARG A 258 14.90 -5.80 14.94
CA ARG A 258 15.64 -5.58 16.18
C ARG A 258 16.19 -6.95 16.60
N ARG A 259 17.50 -7.05 16.77
CA ARG A 259 18.04 -8.18 17.54
C ARG A 259 17.48 -8.03 18.96
N CYS A 260 16.78 -9.04 19.42
CA CYS A 260 16.39 -9.17 20.83
C CYS A 260 17.63 -9.18 21.69
#